data_3db0bd4e44a0871ce788e782dd1133b0
#
_entry.id   3db0bd4e44a0871ce788e782dd1133b0
#
_cell.length_a   1.000
_cell.length_b   1.000
_cell.length_c   1.000
_cell.angle_alpha   90.00
_cell.angle_beta   90.00
_cell.angle_gamma   90.00
#
_symmetry.space_group_name_H-M   'P 1'
#
loop_
_entity.id
_entity.type
_entity.pdbx_description
1 polymer ?
#
loop_
_entity_poly.entity_id
_entity_poly.type
_entity_poly.pdbx_seq_one_letter_code
_entity_poly.pdbx_strand_id
1 'polypeptide(L)'
;MDRLPLIAGNWKMYKTIPEALALIKSLLPYLPKDREVAVAPPFTALYAVASCIKGTTLKLAAQNVFWEKEGAYTGEISPLMLKDIGCEYVIIGHSERRQYFGEVDKTVAKKVNSVLEEGLKPILCVGERLEEREKGETFEIVEKQLMGGLGNIQEIQKIVIAYEPVWAIGTGKTASSAQAQEVHKYLRHSVEEKWGREDSEKIRILYGGSVKPENIDKLMQEKDIDGVLVGGASLKAETFVKIMNYGVT
;
A
#
# COMPACT_ATOMS: atom_id res chain seq x y z
N MET A 1 8.32 14.81 -14.14
CA MET A 1 8.17 13.42 -14.64
C MET A 1 6.88 12.90 -14.07
N ASP A 2 6.03 12.30 -14.91
CA ASP A 2 4.78 11.73 -14.39
C ASP A 2 5.12 10.46 -13.58
N ARG A 3 4.66 10.41 -12.34
CA ARG A 3 4.81 9.23 -11.49
C ARG A 3 3.92 8.11 -12.02
N LEU A 4 4.52 6.94 -12.28
CA LEU A 4 3.77 5.78 -12.76
C LEU A 4 2.74 5.35 -11.69
N PRO A 5 1.44 5.37 -11.98
CA PRO A 5 0.42 5.01 -11.00
C PRO A 5 0.57 3.58 -10.49
N LEU A 6 0.27 3.34 -9.21
CA LEU A 6 0.26 2.01 -8.59
C LEU A 6 -1.13 1.66 -8.07
N ILE A 7 -1.69 0.55 -8.56
CA ILE A 7 -2.95 -0.02 -8.08
C ILE A 7 -2.64 -1.29 -7.29
N ALA A 8 -2.65 -1.19 -5.97
CA ALA A 8 -2.31 -2.29 -5.08
C ALA A 8 -3.56 -2.90 -4.43
N GLY A 9 -3.77 -4.20 -4.59
CA GLY A 9 -4.87 -4.93 -3.97
C GLY A 9 -4.43 -5.62 -2.69
N ASN A 10 -4.85 -5.11 -1.54
CA ASN A 10 -4.64 -5.76 -0.25
C ASN A 10 -5.80 -6.73 0.04
N TRP A 11 -5.55 -8.03 -0.09
CA TRP A 11 -6.59 -9.04 0.12
C TRP A 11 -6.88 -9.33 1.58
N LYS A 12 -6.08 -8.77 2.50
CA LYS A 12 -6.26 -8.98 3.94
C LYS A 12 -6.31 -10.49 4.27
N MET A 13 -7.15 -10.90 5.21
CA MET A 13 -7.30 -12.30 5.62
C MET A 13 -8.40 -13.00 4.80
N TYR A 14 -8.30 -12.93 3.46
CA TYR A 14 -9.24 -13.59 2.55
C TYR A 14 -8.51 -14.43 1.51
N LYS A 15 -9.19 -15.41 0.96
CA LYS A 15 -8.77 -16.32 -0.10
C LYS A 15 -7.88 -17.46 0.37
N THR A 16 -8.42 -18.66 0.20
CA THR A 16 -7.65 -19.91 0.18
C THR A 16 -6.79 -19.97 -1.10
N ILE A 17 -5.85 -20.89 -1.18
CA ILE A 17 -4.98 -21.03 -2.38
C ILE A 17 -5.80 -21.20 -3.68
N PRO A 18 -6.80 -22.11 -3.76
CA PRO A 18 -7.60 -22.25 -4.98
C PRO A 18 -8.35 -20.97 -5.37
N GLU A 19 -8.93 -20.25 -4.38
CA GLU A 19 -9.63 -18.99 -4.62
C GLU A 19 -8.68 -17.86 -5.06
N ALA A 20 -7.47 -17.82 -4.48
CA ALA A 20 -6.42 -16.90 -4.86
C ALA A 20 -5.99 -17.09 -6.31
N LEU A 21 -5.71 -18.35 -6.71
CA LEU A 21 -5.33 -18.68 -8.07
C LEU A 21 -6.45 -18.43 -9.08
N ALA A 22 -7.70 -18.70 -8.72
CA ALA A 22 -8.85 -18.40 -9.56
C ALA A 22 -8.98 -16.90 -9.81
N LEU A 23 -8.83 -16.09 -8.75
CA LEU A 23 -8.86 -14.61 -8.86
C LEU A 23 -7.72 -14.11 -9.74
N ILE A 24 -6.48 -14.56 -9.52
CA ILE A 24 -5.34 -14.18 -10.37
C ILE A 24 -5.60 -14.48 -11.84
N LYS A 25 -6.00 -15.71 -12.17
CA LYS A 25 -6.30 -16.10 -13.55
C LYS A 25 -7.35 -15.19 -14.21
N SER A 26 -8.32 -14.70 -13.42
CA SER A 26 -9.34 -13.78 -13.91
C SER A 26 -8.83 -12.33 -14.10
N LEU A 27 -7.72 -11.95 -13.44
CA LEU A 27 -7.12 -10.60 -13.56
C LEU A 27 -6.12 -10.52 -14.72
N LEU A 28 -5.33 -11.57 -14.95
CA LEU A 28 -4.20 -11.55 -15.89
C LEU A 28 -4.55 -11.05 -17.31
N PRO A 29 -5.70 -11.40 -17.93
CA PRO A 29 -6.04 -10.91 -19.27
C PRO A 29 -6.28 -9.38 -19.34
N TYR A 30 -6.50 -8.73 -18.22
CA TYR A 30 -6.92 -7.34 -18.14
C TYR A 30 -5.85 -6.42 -17.52
N LEU A 31 -4.60 -6.89 -17.40
CA LEU A 31 -3.52 -6.06 -16.85
C LEU A 31 -3.25 -4.85 -17.75
N PRO A 32 -3.28 -3.62 -17.21
CA PRO A 32 -2.97 -2.40 -17.94
C PRO A 32 -1.47 -2.33 -18.27
N LYS A 33 -1.11 -1.50 -19.28
CA LYS A 33 0.29 -1.30 -19.69
C LYS A 33 0.86 0.04 -19.23
N ASP A 34 0.01 0.97 -18.85
CA ASP A 34 0.33 2.37 -18.52
C ASP A 34 0.42 2.63 -17.01
N ARG A 35 0.27 1.59 -16.20
CA ARG A 35 0.33 1.66 -14.74
C ARG A 35 0.75 0.33 -14.13
N GLU A 36 1.22 0.38 -12.91
CA GLU A 36 1.66 -0.80 -12.17
C GLU A 36 0.49 -1.37 -11.36
N VAL A 37 0.33 -2.70 -11.39
CA VAL A 37 -0.67 -3.40 -10.57
C VAL A 37 0.06 -4.37 -9.65
N ALA A 38 -0.29 -4.35 -8.36
CA ALA A 38 0.22 -5.28 -7.35
C ALA A 38 -0.92 -5.98 -6.62
N VAL A 39 -0.69 -7.20 -6.17
CA VAL A 39 -1.61 -7.94 -5.29
C VAL A 39 -0.89 -8.44 -4.05
N ALA A 40 -1.53 -8.30 -2.91
CA ALA A 40 -1.04 -8.75 -1.61
C ALA A 40 -1.96 -9.85 -1.04
N PRO A 41 -1.76 -11.13 -1.45
CA PRO A 41 -2.50 -12.26 -0.89
C PRO A 41 -2.03 -12.57 0.53
N PRO A 42 -2.79 -13.38 1.32
CA PRO A 42 -2.30 -13.90 2.60
C PRO A 42 -1.06 -14.78 2.38
N PHE A 43 -0.19 -14.88 3.39
CA PHE A 43 1.08 -15.62 3.31
C PHE A 43 0.91 -17.06 2.84
N THR A 44 -0.18 -17.72 3.25
CA THR A 44 -0.48 -19.11 2.85
C THR A 44 -0.68 -19.29 1.34
N ALA A 45 -1.06 -18.23 0.61
CA ALA A 45 -1.26 -18.25 -0.83
C ALA A 45 -0.11 -17.58 -1.62
N LEU A 46 0.81 -16.91 -0.91
CA LEU A 46 1.80 -16.01 -1.51
C LEU A 46 2.70 -16.73 -2.54
N TYR A 47 3.26 -17.88 -2.18
CA TYR A 47 4.11 -18.68 -3.08
C TYR A 47 3.34 -19.20 -4.31
N ALA A 48 2.11 -19.67 -4.11
CA ALA A 48 1.29 -20.16 -5.21
C ALA A 48 0.94 -19.05 -6.20
N VAL A 49 0.62 -17.84 -5.69
CA VAL A 49 0.38 -16.65 -6.51
C VAL A 49 1.67 -16.24 -7.23
N ALA A 50 2.81 -16.20 -6.56
CA ALA A 50 4.12 -15.91 -7.15
C ALA A 50 4.38 -16.78 -8.38
N SER A 51 4.19 -18.10 -8.24
CA SER A 51 4.36 -19.05 -9.31
C SER A 51 3.40 -18.80 -10.49
N CYS A 52 2.16 -18.42 -10.19
CA CYS A 52 1.11 -18.20 -11.20
C CYS A 52 1.35 -16.91 -12.03
N ILE A 53 1.94 -15.87 -11.42
CA ILE A 53 2.17 -14.58 -12.10
C ILE A 53 3.54 -14.47 -12.77
N LYS A 54 4.36 -15.51 -12.69
CA LYS A 54 5.71 -15.52 -13.28
C LYS A 54 5.66 -15.19 -14.78
N GLY A 55 6.44 -14.20 -15.20
CA GLY A 55 6.48 -13.75 -16.60
C GLY A 55 5.37 -12.78 -16.99
N THR A 56 4.54 -12.34 -16.06
CA THR A 56 3.54 -11.28 -16.26
C THR A 56 4.03 -9.93 -15.72
N THR A 57 3.26 -8.86 -15.95
CA THR A 57 3.53 -7.52 -15.39
C THR A 57 2.94 -7.34 -13.99
N LEU A 58 2.12 -8.27 -13.50
CA LEU A 58 1.52 -8.22 -12.17
C LEU A 58 2.59 -8.37 -11.09
N LYS A 59 2.60 -7.45 -10.13
CA LYS A 59 3.55 -7.44 -9.02
C LYS A 59 3.00 -8.17 -7.80
N LEU A 60 3.90 -8.79 -7.05
CA LEU A 60 3.57 -9.45 -5.79
C LEU A 60 3.91 -8.52 -4.63
N ALA A 61 2.98 -8.39 -3.68
CA ALA A 61 3.18 -7.69 -2.43
C ALA A 61 2.92 -8.63 -1.24
N ALA A 62 3.66 -8.44 -0.15
CA ALA A 62 3.35 -9.07 1.13
C ALA A 62 2.52 -8.13 2.01
N GLN A 63 1.68 -8.70 2.89
CA GLN A 63 0.81 -7.93 3.79
C GLN A 63 1.51 -7.47 5.08
N ASN A 64 2.68 -8.01 5.36
CA ASN A 64 3.49 -7.74 6.55
C ASN A 64 4.88 -8.37 6.38
N VAL A 65 5.80 -8.05 7.31
CA VAL A 65 7.12 -8.64 7.45
C VAL A 65 7.57 -8.53 8.90
N PHE A 66 8.47 -9.39 9.35
CA PHE A 66 9.27 -9.17 10.53
C PHE A 66 10.60 -8.52 10.12
N TRP A 67 11.28 -7.81 11.03
CA TRP A 67 12.48 -7.02 10.69
C TRP A 67 13.80 -7.79 10.77
N GLU A 68 13.81 -8.99 11.34
CA GLU A 68 15.01 -9.83 11.38
C GLU A 68 15.09 -10.71 10.13
N LYS A 69 16.31 -10.98 9.67
CA LYS A 69 16.54 -11.81 8.49
C LYS A 69 16.28 -13.28 8.78
N GLU A 70 16.65 -13.74 9.96
CA GLU A 70 16.44 -15.10 10.46
C GLU A 70 16.52 -15.09 12.00
N GLY A 71 16.09 -16.18 12.66
CA GLY A 71 16.20 -16.32 14.10
C GLY A 71 15.04 -17.06 14.75
N ALA A 72 15.03 -17.07 16.08
CA ALA A 72 14.02 -17.72 16.91
C ALA A 72 12.75 -16.85 17.05
N TYR A 73 12.04 -16.67 15.94
CA TYR A 73 10.82 -15.85 15.84
C TYR A 73 9.69 -16.68 15.24
N THR A 74 9.26 -17.68 15.97
CA THR A 74 8.28 -18.67 15.53
C THR A 74 7.02 -18.03 14.95
N GLY A 75 6.71 -18.32 13.67
CA GLY A 75 5.53 -17.82 12.96
C GLY A 75 5.75 -16.54 12.16
N GLU A 76 6.91 -15.88 12.28
CA GLU A 76 7.22 -14.67 11.52
C GLU A 76 7.80 -14.95 10.13
N ILE A 77 7.66 -13.98 9.26
CA ILE A 77 8.15 -14.02 7.87
C ILE A 77 9.23 -12.95 7.70
N SER A 78 10.42 -13.37 7.30
CA SER A 78 11.56 -12.45 7.11
C SER A 78 11.54 -11.77 5.73
N PRO A 79 12.25 -10.64 5.55
CA PRO A 79 12.37 -10.00 4.25
C PRO A 79 13.11 -10.89 3.24
N LEU A 80 14.05 -11.73 3.67
CA LEU A 80 14.71 -12.72 2.79
C LEU A 80 13.73 -13.73 2.22
N MET A 81 12.80 -14.26 3.04
CA MET A 81 11.75 -15.18 2.58
C MET A 81 10.84 -14.53 1.55
N LEU A 82 10.51 -13.24 1.72
CA LEU A 82 9.70 -12.50 0.77
C LEU A 82 10.42 -12.26 -0.55
N LYS A 83 11.70 -11.93 -0.49
CA LYS A 83 12.56 -11.74 -1.67
C LYS A 83 12.71 -13.04 -2.47
N ASP A 84 12.94 -14.16 -1.79
CA ASP A 84 13.11 -15.50 -2.40
C ASP A 84 11.91 -15.88 -3.26
N ILE A 85 10.69 -15.61 -2.80
CA ILE A 85 9.47 -15.89 -3.55
C ILE A 85 9.10 -14.81 -4.58
N GLY A 86 9.90 -13.75 -4.73
CA GLY A 86 9.72 -12.73 -5.75
C GLY A 86 8.72 -11.62 -5.38
N CYS A 87 8.50 -11.34 -4.09
CA CYS A 87 7.80 -10.12 -3.68
C CYS A 87 8.59 -8.88 -4.13
N GLU A 88 7.88 -7.87 -4.62
CA GLU A 88 8.46 -6.55 -4.90
C GLU A 88 8.06 -5.52 -3.84
N TYR A 89 6.86 -5.65 -3.27
CA TYR A 89 6.31 -4.71 -2.30
C TYR A 89 6.01 -5.40 -0.97
N VAL A 90 6.04 -4.60 0.11
CA VAL A 90 5.61 -5.05 1.44
C VAL A 90 4.77 -3.96 2.10
N ILE A 91 3.53 -4.27 2.46
CA ILE A 91 2.65 -3.39 3.23
C ILE A 91 3.14 -3.37 4.68
N ILE A 92 3.40 -2.18 5.22
CA ILE A 92 3.95 -1.99 6.57
C ILE A 92 3.16 -0.93 7.31
N GLY A 93 2.85 -1.17 8.58
CA GLY A 93 2.15 -0.21 9.43
C GLY A 93 0.67 -0.03 9.07
N HIS A 94 0.06 -1.00 8.35
CA HIS A 94 -1.37 -0.95 8.02
C HIS A 94 -2.22 -0.72 9.26
N SER A 95 -3.28 0.08 9.14
CA SER A 95 -4.15 0.49 10.25
C SER A 95 -4.65 -0.68 11.10
N GLU A 96 -5.03 -1.80 10.49
CA GLU A 96 -5.45 -3.02 11.20
C GLU A 96 -4.32 -3.59 12.07
N ARG A 97 -3.05 -3.52 11.62
CA ARG A 97 -1.93 -4.01 12.40
C ARG A 97 -1.59 -3.08 13.58
N ARG A 98 -1.73 -1.78 13.38
CA ARG A 98 -1.63 -0.80 14.48
C ARG A 98 -2.73 -1.02 15.51
N GLN A 99 -3.96 -1.28 15.06
CA GLN A 99 -5.14 -1.43 15.91
C GLN A 99 -5.18 -2.76 16.67
N TYR A 100 -4.90 -3.88 15.98
CA TYR A 100 -5.14 -5.23 16.55
C TYR A 100 -3.87 -5.95 16.97
N PHE A 101 -2.70 -5.58 16.45
CA PHE A 101 -1.44 -6.31 16.65
C PHE A 101 -0.34 -5.47 17.30
N GLY A 102 -0.69 -4.29 17.83
CA GLY A 102 0.22 -3.46 18.62
C GLY A 102 1.40 -2.91 17.82
N GLU A 103 1.30 -2.75 16.49
CA GLU A 103 2.34 -2.10 15.70
C GLU A 103 2.41 -0.61 16.06
N VAL A 104 3.64 -0.16 16.36
CA VAL A 104 3.97 1.24 16.66
C VAL A 104 5.03 1.74 15.70
N ASP A 105 5.20 3.06 15.58
CA ASP A 105 6.12 3.65 14.61
C ASP A 105 7.56 3.11 14.73
N LYS A 106 8.02 2.83 15.95
CA LYS A 106 9.34 2.21 16.19
C LYS A 106 9.47 0.83 15.52
N THR A 107 8.45 -0.02 15.58
CA THR A 107 8.45 -1.34 14.93
C THR A 107 8.25 -1.22 13.43
N VAL A 108 7.43 -0.26 12.99
CA VAL A 108 7.25 0.09 11.58
C VAL A 108 8.58 0.53 10.95
N ALA A 109 9.33 1.43 11.59
CA ALA A 109 10.65 1.87 11.12
C ALA A 109 11.64 0.71 10.94
N LYS A 110 11.68 -0.23 11.89
CA LYS A 110 12.53 -1.43 11.76
C LYS A 110 12.16 -2.26 10.52
N LYS A 111 10.85 -2.46 10.29
CA LYS A 111 10.36 -3.21 9.12
C LYS A 111 10.68 -2.50 7.82
N VAL A 112 10.47 -1.18 7.75
CA VAL A 112 10.80 -0.38 6.56
C VAL A 112 12.28 -0.49 6.22
N ASN A 113 13.17 -0.33 7.20
CA ASN A 113 14.61 -0.47 6.99
C ASN A 113 14.98 -1.86 6.48
N SER A 114 14.50 -2.93 7.13
CA SER A 114 14.84 -4.31 6.75
C SER A 114 14.35 -4.66 5.34
N VAL A 115 13.21 -4.13 4.92
CA VAL A 115 12.66 -4.32 3.58
C VAL A 115 13.51 -3.61 2.52
N LEU A 116 13.95 -2.38 2.81
CA LEU A 116 14.84 -1.62 1.93
C LEU A 116 16.23 -2.26 1.79
N GLU A 117 16.80 -2.76 2.90
CA GLU A 117 18.10 -3.46 2.90
C GLU A 117 18.10 -4.68 1.96
N GLU A 118 16.96 -5.37 1.86
CA GLU A 118 16.81 -6.51 0.95
C GLU A 118 16.42 -6.11 -0.50
N GLY A 119 16.28 -4.81 -0.77
CA GLY A 119 15.93 -4.29 -2.08
C GLY A 119 14.44 -4.39 -2.43
N LEU A 120 13.59 -4.68 -1.45
CA LEU A 120 12.14 -4.65 -1.58
C LEU A 120 11.62 -3.22 -1.39
N LYS A 121 10.39 -2.95 -1.81
CA LYS A 121 9.76 -1.62 -1.74
C LYS A 121 8.70 -1.60 -0.63
N PRO A 122 8.89 -0.85 0.46
CA PRO A 122 7.85 -0.67 1.47
C PRO A 122 6.66 0.11 0.93
N ILE A 123 5.44 -0.31 1.29
CA ILE A 123 4.21 0.51 1.22
C ILE A 123 3.90 0.90 2.66
N LEU A 124 4.38 2.08 3.08
CA LEU A 124 4.19 2.59 4.43
C LEU A 124 2.79 3.18 4.58
N CYS A 125 1.98 2.57 5.44
CA CYS A 125 0.63 3.05 5.76
C CYS A 125 0.66 4.06 6.91
N VAL A 126 -0.02 5.19 6.68
CA VAL A 126 -0.24 6.26 7.66
C VAL A 126 -1.69 6.72 7.59
N GLY A 127 -2.26 7.13 8.71
CA GLY A 127 -3.63 7.63 8.71
C GLY A 127 -4.20 7.83 10.11
N GLU A 128 -5.15 8.73 10.20
CA GLU A 128 -5.83 9.14 11.42
C GLU A 128 -7.13 8.38 11.65
N ARG A 129 -7.52 8.24 12.93
CA ARG A 129 -8.82 7.74 13.36
C ARG A 129 -9.87 8.84 13.32
N LEU A 130 -11.15 8.45 13.42
CA LEU A 130 -12.26 9.41 13.41
C LEU A 130 -12.13 10.45 14.52
N GLU A 131 -11.81 10.03 15.73
CA GLU A 131 -11.64 10.91 16.89
C GLU A 131 -10.54 11.96 16.70
N GLU A 132 -9.41 11.55 16.07
CA GLU A 132 -8.28 12.42 15.75
C GLU A 132 -8.69 13.44 14.66
N ARG A 133 -9.44 13.00 13.66
CA ARG A 133 -9.97 13.88 12.62
C ARG A 133 -10.95 14.90 13.13
N GLU A 134 -11.89 14.49 13.99
CA GLU A 134 -12.89 15.39 14.60
C GLU A 134 -12.26 16.45 15.49
N LYS A 135 -11.09 16.17 16.07
CA LYS A 135 -10.27 17.14 16.82
C LYS A 135 -9.40 18.04 15.92
N GLY A 136 -9.35 17.79 14.62
CA GLY A 136 -8.49 18.54 13.70
C GLY A 136 -7.01 18.12 13.73
N GLU A 137 -6.68 16.94 14.29
CA GLU A 137 -5.33 16.44 14.50
C GLU A 137 -4.77 15.65 13.28
N THR A 138 -5.52 15.57 12.16
CA THR A 138 -5.16 14.76 10.98
C THR A 138 -3.70 14.93 10.55
N PHE A 139 -3.27 16.18 10.35
CA PHE A 139 -1.92 16.45 9.83
C PHE A 139 -0.83 16.08 10.84
N GLU A 140 -1.03 16.38 12.10
CA GLU A 140 -0.09 16.00 13.17
C GLU A 140 0.08 14.48 13.24
N ILE A 141 -1.03 13.73 13.18
CA ILE A 141 -1.00 12.26 13.26
C ILE A 141 -0.30 11.64 12.05
N VAL A 142 -0.66 12.05 10.82
CA VAL A 142 -0.05 11.48 9.61
C VAL A 142 1.43 11.83 9.50
N GLU A 143 1.83 13.04 9.90
CA GLU A 143 3.22 13.46 9.93
C GLU A 143 4.03 12.67 10.96
N LYS A 144 3.52 12.55 12.18
CA LYS A 144 4.14 11.74 13.23
C LYS A 144 4.36 10.30 12.80
N GLN A 145 3.35 9.67 12.19
CA GLN A 145 3.45 8.30 11.68
C GLN A 145 4.43 8.20 10.51
N LEU A 146 4.42 9.18 9.59
CA LEU A 146 5.35 9.24 8.47
C LEU A 146 6.78 9.36 8.96
N MET A 147 7.06 10.36 9.78
CA MET A 147 8.41 10.61 10.29
C MET A 147 8.90 9.49 11.22
N GLY A 148 8.00 8.96 12.06
CA GLY A 148 8.30 7.83 12.94
C GLY A 148 8.56 6.52 12.19
N GLY A 149 7.83 6.28 11.11
CA GLY A 149 7.98 5.09 10.27
C GLY A 149 9.17 5.14 9.31
N LEU A 150 9.54 6.33 8.83
CA LEU A 150 10.67 6.51 7.92
C LEU A 150 12.01 6.63 8.65
N GLY A 151 12.02 7.17 9.89
CA GLY A 151 13.26 7.32 10.65
C GLY A 151 14.30 8.16 9.89
N ASN A 152 15.52 7.63 9.70
CA ASN A 152 16.64 8.29 9.03
C ASN A 152 16.91 7.70 7.62
N ILE A 153 15.87 7.27 6.91
CA ILE A 153 16.01 6.70 5.57
C ILE A 153 16.52 7.76 4.60
N GLN A 154 17.49 7.37 3.76
CA GLN A 154 18.06 8.23 2.72
C GLN A 154 17.42 8.01 1.35
N GLU A 155 17.05 6.77 1.01
CA GLU A 155 16.49 6.41 -0.29
C GLU A 155 14.96 6.43 -0.28
N ILE A 156 14.37 7.59 0.05
CA ILE A 156 12.91 7.77 0.19
C ILE A 156 12.16 7.43 -1.12
N GLN A 157 12.77 7.62 -2.27
CA GLN A 157 12.18 7.34 -3.59
C GLN A 157 11.88 5.84 -3.83
N LYS A 158 12.45 4.95 -3.02
CA LYS A 158 12.14 3.51 -3.04
C LYS A 158 10.88 3.14 -2.25
N ILE A 159 10.33 4.09 -1.50
CA ILE A 159 9.18 3.90 -0.64
C ILE A 159 7.91 4.36 -1.38
N VAL A 160 6.83 3.69 -1.08
CA VAL A 160 5.47 4.12 -1.41
C VAL A 160 4.77 4.47 -0.11
N ILE A 161 4.09 5.62 -0.04
CA ILE A 161 3.26 5.99 1.10
C ILE A 161 1.81 5.61 0.78
N ALA A 162 1.07 5.07 1.74
CA ALA A 162 -0.37 4.86 1.61
C ALA A 162 -1.10 5.64 2.71
N TYR A 163 -1.90 6.63 2.33
CA TYR A 163 -2.76 7.34 3.25
C TYR A 163 -4.06 6.59 3.47
N GLU A 164 -4.29 6.18 4.69
CA GLU A 164 -5.46 5.44 5.13
C GLU A 164 -6.32 6.33 6.06
N PRO A 165 -7.37 7.03 5.57
CA PRO A 165 -8.36 7.61 6.47
C PRO A 165 -9.07 6.47 7.21
N VAL A 166 -8.59 6.09 8.41
CA VAL A 166 -9.03 4.87 9.13
C VAL A 166 -10.55 4.88 9.35
N TRP A 167 -11.11 6.07 9.56
CA TRP A 167 -12.56 6.28 9.70
C TRP A 167 -13.39 5.96 8.44
N ALA A 168 -12.73 5.86 7.28
CA ALA A 168 -13.36 5.53 5.99
C ALA A 168 -13.09 4.07 5.55
N ILE A 169 -12.36 3.26 6.34
CA ILE A 169 -12.04 1.88 6.00
C ILE A 169 -13.13 0.94 6.55
N GLY A 170 -13.88 0.28 5.66
CA GLY A 170 -14.88 -0.72 6.06
C GLY A 170 -16.12 -0.19 6.77
N THR A 171 -16.25 1.13 6.94
CA THR A 171 -17.35 1.76 7.66
C THR A 171 -18.51 2.18 6.76
N GLY A 172 -18.35 2.08 5.44
CA GLY A 172 -19.30 2.64 4.46
C GLY A 172 -19.14 4.14 4.23
N LYS A 173 -18.40 4.86 5.07
CA LYS A 173 -18.02 6.26 4.84
C LYS A 173 -16.90 6.31 3.79
N THR A 174 -16.85 7.40 3.03
CA THR A 174 -15.83 7.63 2.00
C THR A 174 -15.31 9.06 2.15
N ALA A 175 -14.01 9.23 2.20
CA ALA A 175 -13.45 10.58 2.07
C ALA A 175 -13.72 11.10 0.65
N SER A 176 -14.02 12.38 0.51
CA SER A 176 -14.08 13.01 -0.82
C SER A 176 -12.68 13.04 -1.45
N SER A 177 -12.60 13.12 -2.79
CA SER A 177 -11.31 13.26 -3.47
C SER A 177 -10.54 14.49 -3.00
N ALA A 178 -11.25 15.60 -2.76
CA ALA A 178 -10.64 16.83 -2.23
C ALA A 178 -10.06 16.64 -0.82
N GLN A 179 -10.74 15.92 0.07
CA GLN A 179 -10.20 15.60 1.41
C GLN A 179 -8.97 14.69 1.32
N ALA A 180 -8.99 13.72 0.41
CA ALA A 180 -7.83 12.87 0.17
C ALA A 180 -6.66 13.69 -0.40
N GLN A 181 -6.92 14.54 -1.40
CA GLN A 181 -5.93 15.42 -2.02
C GLN A 181 -5.26 16.34 -0.99
N GLU A 182 -6.02 16.90 -0.07
CA GLU A 182 -5.49 17.77 0.97
C GLU A 182 -4.42 17.08 1.81
N VAL A 183 -4.69 15.85 2.26
CA VAL A 183 -3.73 15.07 3.07
C VAL A 183 -2.56 14.57 2.22
N HIS A 184 -2.80 14.14 0.99
CA HIS A 184 -1.74 13.72 0.06
C HIS A 184 -0.76 14.86 -0.23
N LYS A 185 -1.29 16.08 -0.48
CA LYS A 185 -0.48 17.29 -0.66
C LYS A 185 0.36 17.59 0.58
N TYR A 186 -0.23 17.47 1.76
CA TYR A 186 0.49 17.67 3.02
C TYR A 186 1.62 16.64 3.20
N LEU A 187 1.34 15.35 3.00
CA LEU A 187 2.36 14.29 3.08
C LEU A 187 3.51 14.54 2.09
N ARG A 188 3.20 14.96 0.86
CA ARG A 188 4.22 15.29 -0.14
C ARG A 188 5.07 16.48 0.29
N HIS A 189 4.45 17.51 0.87
CA HIS A 189 5.16 18.67 1.42
C HIS A 189 6.08 18.27 2.58
N SER A 190 5.62 17.42 3.51
CA SER A 190 6.46 16.88 4.60
C SER A 190 7.67 16.09 4.08
N VAL A 191 7.50 15.36 2.98
CA VAL A 191 8.63 14.69 2.31
C VAL A 191 9.58 15.74 1.69
N GLU A 192 9.05 16.78 1.04
CA GLU A 192 9.85 17.86 0.43
C GLU A 192 10.69 18.59 1.49
N GLU A 193 10.12 18.90 2.63
CA GLU A 193 10.84 19.59 3.72
C GLU A 193 12.02 18.77 4.25
N LYS A 194 11.89 17.45 4.32
CA LYS A 194 12.92 16.59 4.94
C LYS A 194 13.94 16.02 3.93
N TRP A 195 13.51 15.64 2.73
CA TRP A 195 14.35 14.96 1.73
C TRP A 195 14.57 15.79 0.46
N GLY A 196 13.90 16.92 0.36
CA GLY A 196 14.04 17.81 -0.78
C GLY A 196 13.02 17.56 -1.88
N ARG A 197 12.93 18.54 -2.78
CA ARG A 197 11.93 18.59 -3.85
C ARG A 197 12.06 17.42 -4.83
N GLU A 198 13.28 17.06 -5.21
CA GLU A 198 13.51 16.00 -6.18
C GLU A 198 12.92 14.66 -5.72
N ASP A 199 13.10 14.31 -4.45
CA ASP A 199 12.57 13.09 -3.85
C ASP A 199 11.05 13.15 -3.66
N SER A 200 10.52 14.31 -3.25
CA SER A 200 9.07 14.49 -3.10
C SER A 200 8.31 14.40 -4.42
N GLU A 201 8.94 14.80 -5.53
CA GLU A 201 8.37 14.68 -6.87
C GLU A 201 8.40 13.24 -7.42
N LYS A 202 9.26 12.37 -6.87
CA LYS A 202 9.40 10.96 -7.30
C LYS A 202 8.59 9.98 -6.47
N ILE A 203 8.38 10.26 -5.18
CA ILE A 203 7.66 9.36 -4.28
C ILE A 203 6.20 9.22 -4.70
N ARG A 204 5.69 7.98 -4.63
CA ARG A 204 4.28 7.69 -4.89
C ARG A 204 3.49 7.70 -3.59
N ILE A 205 2.34 8.36 -3.59
CA ILE A 205 1.42 8.42 -2.46
C ILE A 205 0.07 7.85 -2.91
N LEU A 206 -0.33 6.73 -2.29
CA LEU A 206 -1.56 6.00 -2.61
C LEU A 206 -2.68 6.41 -1.66
N TYR A 207 -3.89 6.44 -2.18
CA TYR A 207 -5.09 6.55 -1.34
C TYR A 207 -5.53 5.15 -0.89
N GLY A 208 -5.58 4.93 0.43
CA GLY A 208 -5.90 3.64 1.09
C GLY A 208 -7.29 3.59 1.74
N GLY A 209 -8.16 4.57 1.48
CA GLY A 209 -9.55 4.54 1.95
C GLY A 209 -10.47 3.68 1.09
N SER A 210 -11.78 3.96 1.14
CA SER A 210 -12.77 3.24 0.35
C SER A 210 -12.66 3.56 -1.15
N VAL A 211 -12.14 2.62 -1.93
CA VAL A 211 -12.02 2.71 -3.39
C VAL A 211 -13.05 1.81 -4.06
N LYS A 212 -13.74 2.35 -5.06
CA LYS A 212 -14.78 1.67 -5.85
C LYS A 212 -14.64 2.07 -7.33
N PRO A 213 -15.22 1.29 -8.28
CA PRO A 213 -15.27 1.70 -9.68
C PRO A 213 -15.88 3.08 -9.92
N GLU A 214 -16.83 3.50 -9.08
CA GLU A 214 -17.56 4.76 -9.22
C GLU A 214 -16.77 6.00 -8.75
N ASN A 215 -15.67 5.82 -7.98
CA ASN A 215 -14.89 6.95 -7.45
C ASN A 215 -13.42 6.97 -7.88
N ILE A 216 -12.92 5.90 -8.49
CA ILE A 216 -11.50 5.79 -8.85
C ILE A 216 -11.06 6.90 -9.80
N ASP A 217 -11.86 7.22 -10.83
CA ASP A 217 -11.50 8.26 -11.80
C ASP A 217 -11.32 9.63 -11.14
N LYS A 218 -12.23 9.99 -10.21
CA LYS A 218 -12.13 11.25 -9.46
C LYS A 218 -10.92 11.30 -8.56
N LEU A 219 -10.57 10.18 -7.91
CA LEU A 219 -9.36 10.08 -7.08
C LEU A 219 -8.10 10.25 -7.93
N MET A 220 -8.04 9.57 -9.08
CA MET A 220 -6.86 9.61 -9.94
C MET A 220 -6.70 10.89 -10.77
N GLN A 221 -7.69 11.79 -10.76
CA GLN A 221 -7.58 13.15 -11.31
C GLN A 221 -6.89 14.13 -10.35
N GLU A 222 -6.77 13.77 -9.08
CA GLU A 222 -6.10 14.61 -8.08
C GLU A 222 -4.58 14.57 -8.26
N LYS A 223 -3.94 15.75 -8.13
CA LYS A 223 -2.52 15.96 -8.47
C LYS A 223 -1.55 15.12 -7.66
N ASP A 224 -1.86 14.90 -6.38
CA ASP A 224 -0.96 14.26 -5.43
C ASP A 224 -1.33 12.80 -5.10
N ILE A 225 -2.37 12.26 -5.75
CA ILE A 225 -2.77 10.86 -5.64
C ILE A 225 -2.13 10.06 -6.79
N ASP A 226 -1.15 9.22 -6.46
CA ASP A 226 -0.37 8.45 -7.43
C ASP A 226 -0.84 6.99 -7.55
N GLY A 227 -2.01 6.68 -7.06
CA GLY A 227 -2.58 5.34 -7.07
C GLY A 227 -3.43 5.05 -5.85
N VAL A 228 -3.73 3.77 -5.67
CA VAL A 228 -4.64 3.32 -4.60
C VAL A 228 -4.17 2.02 -3.95
N LEU A 229 -4.43 1.90 -2.64
CA LEU A 229 -4.33 0.65 -1.90
C LEU A 229 -5.75 0.15 -1.60
N VAL A 230 -6.18 -0.87 -2.34
CA VAL A 230 -7.57 -1.33 -2.41
C VAL A 230 -7.78 -2.54 -1.53
N GLY A 231 -8.69 -2.46 -0.56
CA GLY A 231 -9.11 -3.59 0.28
C GLY A 231 -10.18 -4.47 -0.39
N GLY A 232 -11.37 -4.52 0.18
CA GLY A 232 -12.47 -5.42 -0.20
C GLY A 232 -12.83 -5.42 -1.69
N ALA A 233 -12.73 -4.29 -2.39
CA ALA A 233 -12.99 -4.20 -3.82
C ALA A 233 -11.97 -4.98 -4.68
N SER A 234 -10.78 -5.31 -4.14
CA SER A 234 -9.77 -6.13 -4.82
C SER A 234 -10.05 -7.65 -4.74
N LEU A 235 -11.04 -8.07 -3.97
CA LEU A 235 -11.38 -9.49 -3.77
C LEU A 235 -12.27 -10.07 -4.88
N LYS A 236 -12.78 -9.25 -5.78
CA LYS A 236 -13.62 -9.66 -6.91
C LYS A 236 -13.00 -9.15 -8.21
N ALA A 237 -12.78 -10.06 -9.17
CA ALA A 237 -12.15 -9.73 -10.44
C ALA A 237 -12.88 -8.61 -11.18
N GLU A 238 -14.22 -8.71 -11.30
CA GLU A 238 -15.03 -7.72 -11.99
C GLU A 238 -14.84 -6.29 -11.44
N THR A 239 -14.78 -6.15 -10.12
CA THR A 239 -14.61 -4.86 -9.45
C THR A 239 -13.17 -4.37 -9.59
N PHE A 240 -12.18 -5.25 -9.35
CA PHE A 240 -10.79 -4.86 -9.38
C PHE A 240 -10.30 -4.54 -10.80
N VAL A 241 -10.80 -5.27 -11.82
CA VAL A 241 -10.53 -4.96 -13.23
C VAL A 241 -10.99 -3.54 -13.60
N LYS A 242 -12.17 -3.12 -13.16
CA LYS A 242 -12.66 -1.74 -13.38
C LYS A 242 -11.76 -0.70 -12.69
N ILE A 243 -11.28 -1.00 -11.46
CA ILE A 243 -10.40 -0.10 -10.72
C ILE A 243 -9.02 -0.01 -11.40
N MET A 244 -8.41 -1.15 -11.76
CA MET A 244 -7.07 -1.11 -12.36
C MET A 244 -7.04 -0.56 -13.79
N ASN A 245 -8.21 -0.52 -14.48
CA ASN A 245 -8.37 0.06 -15.80
C ASN A 245 -9.18 1.38 -15.79
N TYR A 246 -9.09 2.15 -14.72
CA TYR A 246 -9.74 3.46 -14.64
C TYR A 246 -9.35 4.35 -15.82
N GLY A 247 -10.25 5.27 -16.24
CA GLY A 247 -10.04 6.16 -17.36
C GLY A 247 -10.22 5.50 -18.74
N VAL A 248 -10.48 4.20 -18.82
CA VAL A 248 -10.83 3.49 -20.06
C VAL A 248 -12.35 3.39 -20.13
N THR A 249 -12.97 4.20 -20.96
CA THR A 249 -14.41 4.14 -21.31
C THR A 249 -14.67 3.16 -22.45
#